data_44d26581b3415acdc7f00b978d086b77
#
_entry.id   44d26581b3415acdc7f00b978d086b77
#
_cell.length_a   1.000
_cell.length_b   1.000
_cell.length_c   1.000
_cell.angle_alpha   90.00
_cell.angle_beta   90.00
_cell.angle_gamma   90.00
#
_symmetry.space_group_name_H-M   'P 1'
#
loop_
_entity.id
_entity.type
_entity.pdbx_description
1 polymer ?
#
loop_
_entity_poly.entity_id
_entity_poly.type
_entity_poly.pdbx_seq_one_letter_code
_entity_poly.pdbx_strand_id
1 'polypeptide(L)'
;MISQRHLHQESRRGLPPCIARRNQQALKHLGLAHCAARRQQQRGPEEFDDLLQESRVGLIRGLERFDQQRGLRPSSYLLSRATGQILHYRRDRSRTIRIPWRLRDLCAAGMKIQREREQNRQPLL
;
A
#
# COMPACT_ATOMS: atom_id res chain seq x y z
N MET A 1 9.41 -13.90 11.98
CA MET A 1 9.33 -13.01 13.17
C MET A 1 10.70 -12.44 13.48
N ILE A 2 10.87 -11.14 13.28
CA ILE A 2 12.12 -10.48 13.70
C ILE A 2 12.06 -10.36 15.22
N SER A 3 12.96 -11.08 15.91
CA SER A 3 13.03 -11.09 17.37
C SER A 3 13.33 -9.67 17.89
N GLN A 4 12.75 -9.29 19.01
CA GLN A 4 13.06 -8.02 19.70
C GLN A 4 14.56 -7.85 19.97
N ARG A 5 15.32 -8.94 20.03
CA ARG A 5 16.79 -8.93 20.18
C ARG A 5 17.51 -8.31 18.97
N HIS A 6 16.98 -8.49 17.74
CA HIS A 6 17.55 -7.86 16.55
C HIS A 6 17.36 -6.35 16.54
N LEU A 7 16.24 -5.87 17.02
CA LEU A 7 15.96 -4.43 17.15
C LEU A 7 16.93 -3.73 18.12
N HIS A 8 17.27 -4.41 19.21
CA HIS A 8 18.24 -3.88 20.17
C HIS A 8 19.68 -3.88 19.61
N GLN A 9 20.00 -4.82 18.71
CA GLN A 9 21.31 -4.87 18.06
C GLN A 9 21.48 -3.82 16.97
N GLU A 10 20.42 -3.50 16.23
CA GLU A 10 20.44 -2.42 15.22
C GLU A 10 20.55 -1.04 15.88
N SER A 11 19.89 -0.84 17.02
CA SER A 11 20.06 0.37 17.84
C SER A 11 21.50 0.55 18.33
N ARG A 12 22.23 -0.52 18.57
CA ARG A 12 23.64 -0.48 18.97
C ARG A 12 24.62 -0.21 17.82
N ARG A 13 24.18 -0.30 16.56
CA ARG A 13 24.99 -0.07 15.36
C ARG A 13 25.06 1.39 14.91
N GLY A 14 24.68 2.33 15.76
CA GLY A 14 24.87 3.75 15.49
C GLY A 14 23.90 4.37 14.49
N LEU A 15 22.69 3.82 14.35
CA LEU A 15 21.65 4.45 13.57
C LEU A 15 21.25 5.81 14.17
N PRO A 16 21.02 6.86 13.36
CA PRO A 16 20.50 8.13 13.85
C PRO A 16 19.22 7.93 14.67
N PRO A 17 19.01 8.68 15.77
CA PRO A 17 17.84 8.51 16.65
C PRO A 17 16.49 8.63 15.92
N CYS A 18 16.41 9.47 14.90
CA CYS A 18 15.21 9.64 14.08
C CYS A 18 14.86 8.38 13.29
N ILE A 19 15.86 7.69 12.74
CA ILE A 19 15.68 6.44 11.99
C ILE A 19 15.31 5.31 12.95
N ALA A 20 15.98 5.21 14.09
CA ALA A 20 15.67 4.20 15.12
C ALA A 20 14.22 4.35 15.61
N ARG A 21 13.75 5.57 15.86
CA ARG A 21 12.36 5.85 16.26
C ARG A 21 11.37 5.48 15.16
N ARG A 22 11.65 5.84 13.91
CA ARG A 22 10.84 5.45 12.75
C ARG A 22 10.72 3.94 12.65
N ASN A 23 11.83 3.22 12.76
CA ASN A 23 11.84 1.75 12.68
C ASN A 23 11.01 1.10 13.79
N GLN A 24 11.10 1.61 15.01
CA GLN A 24 10.27 1.14 16.13
C GLN A 24 8.79 1.37 15.86
N GLN A 25 8.42 2.53 15.35
CA GLN A 25 7.04 2.85 14.99
C GLN A 25 6.55 1.97 13.83
N ALA A 26 7.38 1.74 12.83
CA ALA A 26 7.04 0.86 11.71
C ALA A 26 6.71 -0.56 12.18
N LEU A 27 7.47 -1.11 13.11
CA LEU A 27 7.22 -2.43 13.68
C LEU A 27 5.92 -2.51 14.46
N LYS A 28 5.56 -1.45 15.19
CA LYS A 28 4.27 -1.38 15.90
C LYS A 28 3.06 -1.36 14.95
N HIS A 29 3.22 -0.82 13.76
CA HIS A 29 2.14 -0.62 12.80
C HIS A 29 2.16 -1.58 11.59
N LEU A 30 2.99 -2.64 11.61
CA LEU A 30 3.04 -3.62 10.51
C LEU A 30 1.68 -4.26 10.20
N GLY A 31 0.82 -4.42 11.21
CA GLY A 31 -0.54 -4.92 11.02
C GLY A 31 -1.39 -4.05 10.10
N LEU A 32 -1.18 -2.74 10.08
CA LEU A 32 -1.88 -1.84 9.16
C LEU A 32 -1.47 -2.08 7.70
N ALA A 33 -0.19 -2.31 7.46
CA ALA A 33 0.32 -2.65 6.12
C ALA A 33 -0.27 -3.98 5.64
N HIS A 34 -0.34 -4.97 6.49
CA HIS A 34 -0.97 -6.25 6.20
C HIS A 34 -2.46 -6.09 5.87
N CYS A 35 -3.19 -5.29 6.64
CA CYS A 35 -4.59 -5.00 6.41
C CYS A 35 -4.81 -4.32 5.04
N ALA A 36 -4.00 -3.34 4.69
CA ALA A 36 -4.06 -2.66 3.40
C ALA A 36 -3.81 -3.63 2.24
N ALA A 37 -2.78 -4.46 2.34
CA ALA A 37 -2.45 -5.46 1.33
C ALA A 37 -3.58 -6.48 1.15
N ARG A 38 -4.17 -6.94 2.24
CA ARG A 38 -5.28 -7.90 2.22
C ARG A 38 -6.53 -7.35 1.54
N ARG A 39 -6.88 -6.10 1.83
CA ARG A 39 -8.01 -5.43 1.17
C ARG A 39 -7.78 -5.26 -0.33
N GLN A 40 -6.56 -4.95 -0.74
CA GLN A 40 -6.24 -4.73 -2.14
C GLN A 40 -6.04 -6.02 -2.92
N GLN A 41 -5.67 -7.11 -2.28
CA GLN A 41 -5.55 -8.42 -2.93
C GLN A 41 -6.86 -8.86 -3.60
N GLN A 42 -7.99 -8.56 -2.99
CA GLN A 42 -9.31 -8.90 -3.53
C GLN A 42 -9.71 -8.08 -4.76
N ARG A 43 -9.01 -6.99 -5.04
CA ARG A 43 -9.35 -6.01 -6.08
C ARG A 43 -8.47 -6.08 -7.32
N GLY A 44 -7.48 -6.96 -7.33
CA GLY A 44 -6.55 -7.04 -8.46
C GLY A 44 -5.84 -8.39 -8.55
N PRO A 45 -5.12 -8.63 -9.66
CA PRO A 45 -4.47 -9.91 -9.94
C PRO A 45 -3.10 -10.06 -9.26
N GLU A 46 -2.59 -9.02 -8.58
CA GLU A 46 -1.27 -9.03 -7.99
C GLU A 46 -1.18 -10.01 -6.82
N GLU A 47 0.00 -10.59 -6.63
CA GLU A 47 0.26 -11.48 -5.50
C GLU A 47 0.30 -10.72 -4.18
N PHE A 48 -0.17 -11.39 -3.12
CA PHE A 48 -0.25 -10.80 -1.78
C PHE A 48 1.12 -10.32 -1.26
N ASP A 49 2.16 -11.09 -1.49
CA ASP A 49 3.51 -10.74 -1.00
C ASP A 49 4.04 -9.45 -1.63
N ASP A 50 3.79 -9.25 -2.91
CA ASP A 50 4.15 -8.00 -3.60
C ASP A 50 3.37 -6.81 -3.04
N LEU A 51 2.06 -6.97 -2.85
CA LEU A 51 1.22 -5.94 -2.25
C LEU A 51 1.63 -5.63 -0.82
N LEU A 52 2.01 -6.64 -0.05
CA LEU A 52 2.48 -6.49 1.32
C LEU A 52 3.79 -5.69 1.38
N GLN A 53 4.75 -5.98 0.51
CA GLN A 53 6.00 -5.22 0.45
C GLN A 53 5.76 -3.76 0.08
N GLU A 54 4.91 -3.50 -0.90
CA GLU A 54 4.56 -2.13 -1.29
C GLU A 54 3.81 -1.38 -0.16
N SER A 55 2.92 -2.05 0.54
CA SER A 55 2.23 -1.44 1.67
C SER A 55 3.17 -1.09 2.83
N ARG A 56 4.18 -1.92 3.08
CA ARG A 56 5.24 -1.63 4.06
C ARG A 56 6.07 -0.41 3.68
N VAL A 57 6.41 -0.27 2.41
CA VAL A 57 7.09 0.94 1.90
C VAL A 57 6.22 2.17 2.13
N GLY A 58 4.93 2.08 1.83
CA GLY A 58 3.98 3.17 2.07
C GLY A 58 3.85 3.53 3.56
N LEU A 59 3.86 2.52 4.43
CA LEU A 59 3.85 2.70 5.89
C LEU A 59 5.08 3.49 6.37
N ILE A 60 6.27 3.09 5.93
CA ILE A 60 7.53 3.74 6.32
C ILE A 60 7.56 5.19 5.83
N ARG A 61 7.19 5.44 4.58
CA ARG A 61 7.10 6.79 4.03
C ARG A 61 6.06 7.65 4.75
N GLY A 62 4.94 7.03 5.15
CA GLY A 62 3.91 7.69 5.94
C GLY A 62 4.44 8.11 7.32
N LEU A 63 5.19 7.26 7.99
CA LEU A 63 5.80 7.55 9.29
C LEU A 63 6.80 8.71 9.22
N GLU A 64 7.56 8.80 8.15
CA GLU A 64 8.51 9.91 7.94
C GLU A 64 7.82 11.27 7.80
N ARG A 65 6.59 11.29 7.32
CA ARG A 65 5.81 12.50 7.05
C ARG A 65 4.68 12.75 8.05
N PHE A 66 4.50 11.85 9.01
CA PHE A 66 3.43 11.98 9.98
C PHE A 66 3.70 13.10 10.98
N ASP A 67 2.77 14.03 11.09
CA ASP A 67 2.80 15.11 12.07
C ASP A 67 1.83 14.82 13.22
N GLN A 68 2.38 14.50 14.38
CA GLN A 68 1.62 14.20 15.59
C GLN A 68 0.85 15.42 16.13
N GLN A 69 1.30 16.64 15.77
CA GLN A 69 0.67 17.87 16.28
C GLN A 69 -0.70 18.15 15.66
N ARG A 70 -1.04 17.52 14.54
CA ARG A 70 -2.35 17.67 13.90
C ARG A 70 -3.50 16.97 14.60
N GLY A 71 -3.26 16.23 15.68
CA GLY A 71 -4.29 15.53 16.44
C GLY A 71 -4.98 14.36 15.72
N LEU A 72 -4.47 13.95 14.56
CA LEU A 72 -4.99 12.82 13.81
C LEU A 72 -4.46 11.50 14.36
N ARG A 73 -5.28 10.45 14.29
CA ARG A 73 -4.82 9.10 14.67
C ARG A 73 -3.79 8.59 13.66
N PRO A 74 -2.63 8.09 14.12
CA PRO A 74 -1.61 7.54 13.23
C PRO A 74 -2.15 6.43 12.32
N SER A 75 -3.02 5.58 12.85
CA SER A 75 -3.57 4.43 12.13
C SER A 75 -4.32 4.80 10.86
N SER A 76 -5.17 5.81 10.90
CA SER A 76 -5.93 6.25 9.73
C SER A 76 -5.02 6.82 8.64
N TYR A 77 -4.06 7.64 9.03
CA TYR A 77 -3.10 8.22 8.10
C TYR A 77 -2.20 7.15 7.48
N LEU A 78 -1.64 6.26 8.29
CA LEU A 78 -0.74 5.20 7.83
C LEU A 78 -1.44 4.19 6.92
N LEU A 79 -2.68 3.82 7.24
CA LEU A 79 -3.48 2.94 6.40
C LEU A 79 -3.74 3.56 5.03
N SER A 80 -4.08 4.83 4.99
CA SER A 80 -4.28 5.59 3.75
C SER A 80 -3.00 5.65 2.91
N ARG A 81 -1.85 5.89 3.55
CA ARG A 81 -0.55 5.94 2.85
C ARG A 81 -0.12 4.57 2.33
N ALA A 82 -0.31 3.52 3.10
CA ALA A 82 -0.02 2.15 2.66
C ALA A 82 -0.90 1.75 1.47
N THR A 83 -2.18 2.05 1.52
CA THR A 83 -3.11 1.80 0.41
C THR A 83 -2.73 2.61 -0.83
N GLY A 84 -2.40 3.88 -0.67
CA GLY A 84 -1.94 4.74 -1.77
C GLY A 84 -0.70 4.21 -2.46
N GLN A 85 0.26 3.68 -1.71
CA GLN A 85 1.47 3.07 -2.28
C GLN A 85 1.15 1.83 -3.12
N ILE A 86 0.23 0.99 -2.67
CA ILE A 86 -0.25 -0.18 -3.43
C ILE A 86 -0.90 0.28 -4.75
N LEU A 87 -1.73 1.30 -4.71
CA LEU A 87 -2.39 1.82 -5.90
C LEU A 87 -1.38 2.41 -6.89
N HIS A 88 -0.34 3.10 -6.42
CA HIS A 88 0.76 3.56 -7.27
C HIS A 88 1.53 2.40 -7.92
N TYR A 89 1.84 1.37 -7.15
CA TYR A 89 2.48 0.16 -7.66
C TYR A 89 1.63 -0.50 -8.75
N ARG A 90 0.34 -0.69 -8.49
CA ARG A 90 -0.61 -1.26 -9.44
C ARG A 90 -0.70 -0.47 -10.73
N ARG A 91 -0.66 0.85 -10.63
CA ARG A 91 -0.69 1.75 -11.79
C ARG A 91 0.59 1.68 -12.62
N ASP A 92 1.74 1.69 -11.97
CA ASP A 92 3.01 1.96 -12.64
C ASP A 92 3.86 0.71 -12.90
N ARG A 93 3.77 -0.33 -12.06
CA ARG A 93 4.74 -1.44 -12.03
C ARG A 93 4.14 -2.84 -12.04
N SER A 94 2.86 -3.02 -11.84
CA SER A 94 2.28 -4.36 -11.73
C SER A 94 2.26 -5.16 -13.03
N ARG A 95 2.43 -4.51 -14.15
CA ARG A 95 2.45 -5.15 -15.47
C ARG A 95 3.86 -5.15 -16.06
N THR A 96 4.22 -6.24 -16.73
CA THR A 96 5.51 -6.38 -17.42
C THR A 96 5.71 -5.28 -18.47
N ILE A 97 4.65 -4.94 -19.21
CA ILE A 97 4.65 -3.83 -20.15
C ILE A 97 3.91 -2.66 -19.48
N ARG A 98 4.60 -1.55 -19.30
CA ARG A 98 4.01 -0.35 -18.74
C ARG A 98 2.96 0.23 -19.69
N ILE A 99 1.73 0.31 -19.22
CA ILE A 99 0.63 0.94 -19.95
C ILE A 99 0.42 2.34 -19.39
N PRO A 100 0.32 3.40 -20.23
CA PRO A 100 0.00 4.75 -19.78
C PRO A 100 -1.29 4.77 -18.94
N TRP A 101 -1.30 5.54 -17.86
CA TRP A 101 -2.44 5.59 -16.94
C TRP A 101 -3.76 5.98 -17.62
N ARG A 102 -3.72 6.83 -18.66
CA ARG A 102 -4.91 7.20 -19.45
C ARG A 102 -5.56 6.00 -20.13
N LEU A 103 -4.75 5.11 -20.71
CA LEU A 103 -5.28 3.88 -21.33
C LEU A 103 -5.85 2.92 -20.29
N ARG A 104 -5.24 2.83 -19.11
CA ARG A 104 -5.76 2.01 -18.01
C ARG A 104 -7.11 2.52 -17.51
N ASP A 105 -7.25 3.82 -17.37
CA ASP A 105 -8.51 4.44 -16.93
C ASP A 105 -9.60 4.23 -17.97
N LEU A 106 -9.28 4.37 -19.25
CA LEU A 106 -10.21 4.07 -20.35
C LEU A 106 -10.63 2.59 -20.36
N CYS A 107 -9.69 1.68 -20.21
CA CYS A 107 -9.98 0.24 -20.12
C CYS A 107 -10.86 -0.07 -18.91
N ALA A 108 -10.56 0.50 -17.74
CA ALA A 108 -11.35 0.30 -16.53
C ALA A 108 -12.79 0.83 -16.71
N ALA A 109 -12.95 2.02 -17.30
CA ALA A 109 -14.25 2.60 -17.61
C ALA A 109 -15.02 1.74 -18.62
N GLY A 110 -14.36 1.25 -19.66
CA GLY A 110 -14.96 0.36 -20.66
C GLY A 110 -15.43 -0.97 -20.06
N MET A 111 -14.61 -1.59 -19.23
CA MET A 111 -14.97 -2.82 -18.54
C MET A 111 -16.13 -2.64 -17.55
N LYS A 112 -16.20 -1.50 -16.90
CA LYS A 112 -17.34 -1.16 -16.02
C LYS A 112 -18.63 -1.07 -16.82
N ILE A 113 -18.63 -0.35 -17.92
CA ILE A 113 -19.79 -0.23 -18.81
C ILE A 113 -20.21 -1.60 -19.35
N GLN A 114 -19.27 -2.43 -19.75
CA GLN A 114 -19.56 -3.77 -20.23
C GLN A 114 -20.22 -4.63 -19.15
N ARG A 115 -19.72 -4.61 -17.92
CA ARG A 115 -20.33 -5.33 -16.79
C ARG A 115 -21.75 -4.85 -16.50
N GLU A 116 -21.96 -3.55 -16.50
CA GLU A 116 -23.30 -2.96 -16.29
C GLU A 116 -24.28 -3.41 -17.38
N ARG A 117 -23.83 -3.47 -18.65
CA ARG A 117 -24.65 -3.96 -19.77
C ARG A 117 -24.98 -5.44 -19.63
N GLU A 118 -23.99 -6.26 -19.26
CA GLU A 118 -24.18 -7.70 -19.02
C GLU A 118 -25.16 -7.94 -17.87
N GLN A 119 -25.04 -7.19 -16.77
CA GLN A 119 -25.98 -7.26 -15.64
C GLN A 119 -27.41 -6.87 -16.04
N ASN A 120 -27.56 -5.86 -16.89
CA ASN A 120 -28.85 -5.40 -17.37
C ASN A 120 -29.37 -6.21 -18.58
N ARG A 121 -28.67 -7.28 -18.99
CA ARG A 121 -29.01 -8.12 -20.16
C ARG A 121 -29.21 -7.31 -21.45
N GLN A 122 -28.55 -6.19 -21.61
CA GLN A 122 -28.57 -5.42 -22.83
C GLN A 122 -27.63 -6.02 -23.87
N PRO A 123 -28.03 -6.14 -25.14
CA PRO A 123 -27.14 -6.67 -26.18
C PRO A 123 -25.94 -5.75 -26.38
N LEU A 124 -24.77 -6.37 -26.56
CA LEU A 124 -23.57 -5.67 -27.00
C LEU A 124 -23.84 -5.09 -28.40
N LEU A 125 -23.57 -3.82 -28.52
CA LEU A 125 -23.62 -3.15 -29.84
C LEU A 125 -22.54 -3.70 -30.74
#